data_f46635f5419d06626fd008bd06e284be
#
_entry.id   f46635f5419d06626fd008bd06e284be
#
_cell.length_a   1.000
_cell.length_b   1.000
_cell.length_c   1.000
_cell.angle_alpha   90.00
_cell.angle_beta   90.00
_cell.angle_gamma   90.00
#
_symmetry.space_group_name_H-M   'P 1'
#
loop_
_entity.id
_entity.type
_entity.pdbx_description
1 polymer ?
#
loop_
_entity_poly.entity_id
_entity_poly.type
_entity_poly.pdbx_seq_one_letter_code
_entity_poly.pdbx_strand_id
1 'polypeptide(L)'
;MTVLRPPPAAPAWADSLFTVGVTGTNGKTSTTAMVAALLAAVARPVARVTTVGSFLDDELLAVPAHYAGFLETMRRCLAAGGKYAAVELTSEALALGFAKAWPCRVAAFTNLSLDHSDAHGSPEHYLASKAQLFMALPPGGAAVLNACDAAAELLVEVVPPGVEIVRYGVPSRGAAWASADLAAHSVQLGFDGSRFELAPSARFADLPRSLHIRAVGEIFVENALAALASALVAGVPAAAAAAVLAKVAPPPGRFQLVHERPYVVIDYAHTPDALTRTLATARSLCTGRLSVVFGAGGQRDQAKRPLLGAAARAADRVWLTSDNPRNEDPAAILDAIAEGLTGHVEVARELDRARAIERAVREASASDLVLIAGKGHEQSQETAGVKVAFSDEAIVRRVCVSDTLGEP
;
A
#
# COMPACT_ATOMS: atom_id res chain seq x y z
N MET A 1 4.36 -7.40 28.18
CA MET A 1 3.74 -8.04 27.00
C MET A 1 2.22 -8.10 27.23
N THR A 2 1.46 -7.24 26.60
CA THR A 2 -0.01 -7.34 26.62
C THR A 2 -0.35 -8.56 25.74
N VAL A 3 -0.90 -9.60 26.32
CA VAL A 3 -1.39 -10.76 25.57
C VAL A 3 -2.54 -10.27 24.68
N LEU A 4 -2.29 -10.13 23.40
CA LEU A 4 -3.32 -9.79 22.41
C LEU A 4 -4.32 -10.94 22.41
N ARG A 5 -5.55 -10.67 22.83
CA ARG A 5 -6.63 -11.66 22.85
C ARG A 5 -7.34 -11.68 21.49
N PRO A 6 -7.81 -12.84 21.02
CA PRO A 6 -8.67 -12.90 19.85
C PRO A 6 -9.84 -11.93 20.00
N PRO A 7 -10.28 -11.28 18.92
CA PRO A 7 -11.46 -10.43 18.97
C PRO A 7 -12.69 -11.29 19.30
N PRO A 8 -13.69 -10.74 20.01
CA PRO A 8 -14.95 -11.45 20.27
C PRO A 8 -15.70 -11.70 18.95
N ALA A 9 -16.64 -12.63 18.97
CA ALA A 9 -17.49 -12.93 17.82
C ALA A 9 -18.22 -11.68 17.30
N ALA A 10 -18.51 -11.66 16.01
CA ALA A 10 -19.26 -10.60 15.38
C ALA A 10 -20.64 -10.43 16.04
N PRO A 11 -21.11 -9.20 16.24
CA PRO A 11 -22.47 -8.98 16.65
C PRO A 11 -23.45 -9.41 15.54
N ALA A 12 -24.68 -9.78 15.92
CA ALA A 12 -25.70 -10.29 14.98
C ALA A 12 -26.00 -9.33 13.80
N TRP A 13 -25.75 -8.04 13.96
CA TRP A 13 -25.92 -7.05 12.90
C TRP A 13 -24.76 -6.98 11.89
N ALA A 14 -23.67 -7.68 12.12
CA ALA A 14 -22.48 -7.61 11.25
C ALA A 14 -22.79 -8.01 9.80
N ASP A 15 -23.67 -9.00 9.60
CA ASP A 15 -24.10 -9.45 8.28
C ASP A 15 -24.93 -8.43 7.48
N SER A 16 -25.37 -7.34 8.14
CA SER A 16 -26.05 -6.22 7.47
C SER A 16 -25.11 -5.33 6.67
N LEU A 17 -23.79 -5.47 6.84
CA LEU A 17 -22.77 -4.80 6.04
C LEU A 17 -22.12 -5.77 5.06
N PHE A 18 -22.15 -5.41 3.77
CA PHE A 18 -21.33 -6.09 2.78
C PHE A 18 -19.86 -5.65 2.95
N THR A 19 -19.04 -6.51 3.51
CA THR A 19 -17.64 -6.20 3.81
C THR A 19 -16.68 -6.79 2.79
N VAL A 20 -15.78 -5.95 2.27
CA VAL A 20 -14.61 -6.34 1.48
C VAL A 20 -13.37 -6.26 2.36
N GLY A 21 -12.72 -7.40 2.58
CA GLY A 21 -11.44 -7.49 3.30
C GLY A 21 -10.26 -7.49 2.32
N VAL A 22 -9.24 -6.69 2.59
CA VAL A 22 -8.04 -6.59 1.75
C VAL A 22 -6.81 -6.98 2.56
N THR A 23 -6.05 -7.98 2.09
CA THR A 23 -4.79 -8.40 2.70
C THR A 23 -3.67 -8.54 1.68
N GLY A 24 -2.45 -8.68 2.13
CA GLY A 24 -1.22 -8.79 1.35
C GLY A 24 -0.04 -8.17 2.08
N THR A 25 1.13 -8.12 1.47
CA THR A 25 2.29 -7.41 2.03
C THR A 25 2.20 -5.92 1.71
N ASN A 26 2.15 -5.56 0.44
CA ASN A 26 2.10 -4.20 -0.07
C ASN A 26 0.74 -3.91 -0.72
N GLY A 27 0.35 -2.63 -0.79
CA GLY A 27 -0.85 -2.18 -1.51
C GLY A 27 -2.17 -2.23 -0.74
N LYS A 28 -2.24 -2.84 0.44
CA LYS A 28 -3.48 -2.98 1.24
C LYS A 28 -4.24 -1.67 1.41
N THR A 29 -3.59 -0.66 1.97
CA THR A 29 -4.20 0.66 2.25
C THR A 29 -4.76 1.32 0.98
N SER A 30 -3.97 1.32 -0.10
CA SER A 30 -4.38 1.91 -1.39
C SER A 30 -5.55 1.15 -2.01
N THR A 31 -5.50 -0.19 -2.02
CA THR A 31 -6.59 -1.02 -2.52
C THR A 31 -7.86 -0.81 -1.70
N THR A 32 -7.76 -0.81 -0.35
CA THR A 32 -8.91 -0.57 0.54
C THR A 32 -9.55 0.80 0.31
N ALA A 33 -8.73 1.84 0.09
CA ALA A 33 -9.24 3.18 -0.22
C ALA A 33 -9.97 3.23 -1.57
N MET A 34 -9.40 2.58 -2.60
CA MET A 34 -10.06 2.47 -3.92
C MET A 34 -11.36 1.67 -3.82
N VAL A 35 -11.37 0.52 -3.11
CA VAL A 35 -12.59 -0.27 -2.88
C VAL A 35 -13.67 0.57 -2.23
N ALA A 36 -13.36 1.30 -1.16
CA ALA A 36 -14.32 2.16 -0.47
C ALA A 36 -14.92 3.21 -1.40
N ALA A 37 -14.08 3.87 -2.20
CA ALA A 37 -14.53 4.87 -3.18
C ALA A 37 -15.44 4.27 -4.25
N LEU A 38 -15.12 3.06 -4.74
CA LEU A 38 -15.93 2.35 -5.73
C LEU A 38 -17.29 1.92 -5.16
N LEU A 39 -17.32 1.40 -3.93
CA LEU A 39 -18.56 1.03 -3.25
C LEU A 39 -19.46 2.24 -2.97
N ALA A 40 -18.85 3.40 -2.69
CA ALA A 40 -19.56 4.67 -2.50
C ALA A 40 -20.30 5.18 -3.76
N ALA A 41 -19.99 4.62 -4.94
CA ALA A 41 -20.76 4.88 -6.15
C ALA A 41 -22.17 4.27 -6.14
N VAL A 42 -22.39 3.24 -5.30
CA VAL A 42 -23.69 2.55 -5.20
C VAL A 42 -24.49 3.03 -4.00
N ALA A 43 -23.85 3.12 -2.85
CA ALA A 43 -24.51 3.56 -1.61
C ALA A 43 -23.51 4.25 -0.68
N ARG A 44 -23.93 5.32 -0.04
CA ARG A 44 -23.20 6.05 1.00
C ARG A 44 -23.99 6.03 2.32
N PRO A 45 -23.33 6.15 3.47
CA PRO A 45 -21.87 6.17 3.62
C PRO A 45 -21.26 4.76 3.52
N VAL A 46 -19.95 4.71 3.26
CA VAL A 46 -19.12 3.50 3.29
C VAL A 46 -18.16 3.58 4.46
N ALA A 47 -18.09 2.52 5.28
CA ALA A 47 -17.06 2.40 6.31
C ALA A 47 -15.74 1.99 5.67
N ARG A 48 -14.65 2.70 5.99
CA ARG A 48 -13.29 2.33 5.58
C ARG A 48 -12.40 2.26 6.82
N VAL A 49 -11.78 1.09 7.03
CA VAL A 49 -10.84 0.89 8.14
C VAL A 49 -9.49 0.46 7.57
N THR A 50 -8.46 1.22 7.89
CA THR A 50 -7.09 1.00 7.42
C THR A 50 -6.11 1.25 8.57
N THR A 51 -4.83 0.95 8.36
CA THR A 51 -3.75 1.27 9.31
C THR A 51 -3.57 2.78 9.54
N VAL A 52 -4.06 3.62 8.61
CA VAL A 52 -4.03 5.09 8.74
C VAL A 52 -5.24 5.66 9.48
N GLY A 53 -6.27 4.88 9.72
CA GLY A 53 -7.45 5.31 10.47
C GLY A 53 -8.74 4.64 10.05
N SER A 54 -9.81 5.01 10.77
CA SER A 54 -11.19 4.62 10.51
C SER A 54 -11.96 5.80 9.93
N PHE A 55 -12.69 5.57 8.85
CA PHE A 55 -13.36 6.62 8.11
C PHE A 55 -14.82 6.24 7.84
N LEU A 56 -15.65 7.25 7.74
CA LEU A 56 -16.98 7.14 7.15
C LEU A 56 -17.00 8.02 5.89
N ASP A 57 -17.03 7.40 4.71
CA ASP A 57 -16.62 8.03 3.45
C ASP A 57 -15.22 8.67 3.58
N ASP A 58 -15.12 10.01 3.50
CA ASP A 58 -13.85 10.75 3.63
C ASP A 58 -13.62 11.35 5.03
N GLU A 59 -14.60 11.24 5.94
CA GLU A 59 -14.50 11.74 7.31
C GLU A 59 -13.69 10.78 8.18
N LEU A 60 -12.56 11.27 8.73
CA LEU A 60 -11.78 10.53 9.72
C LEU A 60 -12.51 10.51 11.07
N LEU A 61 -12.77 9.33 11.59
CA LEU A 61 -13.45 9.14 12.85
C LEU A 61 -12.47 9.10 14.04
N ALA A 62 -12.77 9.84 15.08
CA ALA A 62 -12.04 9.77 16.34
C ALA A 62 -12.48 8.52 17.13
N VAL A 63 -11.99 7.36 16.73
CA VAL A 63 -12.26 6.07 17.38
C VAL A 63 -10.95 5.39 17.79
N PRO A 64 -10.95 4.53 18.83
CA PRO A 64 -9.74 3.81 19.23
C PRO A 64 -9.21 2.88 18.11
N ALA A 65 -7.89 2.77 17.99
CA ALA A 65 -7.24 1.91 17.00
C ALA A 65 -7.21 0.42 17.43
N HIS A 66 -8.37 -0.13 17.82
CA HIS A 66 -8.53 -1.54 18.21
C HIS A 66 -9.96 -2.03 17.86
N TYR A 67 -10.26 -3.30 18.14
CA TYR A 67 -11.50 -3.95 17.69
C TYR A 67 -12.79 -3.20 18.11
N ALA A 68 -12.82 -2.57 19.29
CA ALA A 68 -14.01 -1.78 19.69
C ALA A 68 -14.20 -0.53 18.81
N GLY A 69 -13.13 0.15 18.42
CA GLY A 69 -13.22 1.26 17.47
C GLY A 69 -13.61 0.81 16.07
N PHE A 70 -13.15 -0.37 15.65
CA PHE A 70 -13.64 -1.02 14.44
C PHE A 70 -15.15 -1.23 14.48
N LEU A 71 -15.68 -1.86 15.54
CA LEU A 71 -17.12 -2.08 15.71
C LEU A 71 -17.91 -0.76 15.74
N GLU A 72 -17.37 0.26 16.39
CA GLU A 72 -18.00 1.59 16.45
C GLU A 72 -18.10 2.21 15.05
N THR A 73 -17.03 2.09 14.22
CA THR A 73 -17.05 2.56 12.83
C THR A 73 -18.15 1.87 12.03
N MET A 74 -18.25 0.54 12.14
CA MET A 74 -19.26 -0.25 11.43
C MET A 74 -20.69 0.12 11.90
N ARG A 75 -20.87 0.29 13.21
CA ARG A 75 -22.16 0.69 13.79
C ARG A 75 -22.60 2.08 13.32
N ARG A 76 -21.67 3.05 13.25
CA ARG A 76 -21.96 4.39 12.71
C ARG A 76 -22.33 4.35 11.24
N CYS A 77 -21.65 3.51 10.45
CA CYS A 77 -21.98 3.31 9.05
C CYS A 77 -23.42 2.82 8.89
N LEU A 78 -23.81 1.75 9.61
CA LEU A 78 -25.18 1.21 9.58
C LEU A 78 -26.22 2.24 10.05
N ALA A 79 -25.94 2.92 11.17
CA ALA A 79 -26.86 3.93 11.72
C ALA A 79 -27.10 5.09 10.76
N ALA A 80 -26.13 5.40 9.89
CA ALA A 80 -26.27 6.39 8.82
C ALA A 80 -26.85 5.81 7.51
N GLY A 81 -27.33 4.56 7.49
CA GLY A 81 -27.92 3.90 6.33
C GLY A 81 -26.91 3.29 5.37
N GLY A 82 -25.63 3.23 5.73
CA GLY A 82 -24.58 2.60 4.94
C GLY A 82 -24.76 1.09 4.83
N LYS A 83 -24.32 0.53 3.70
CA LYS A 83 -24.48 -0.89 3.36
C LYS A 83 -23.14 -1.60 3.15
N TYR A 84 -22.05 -0.86 3.00
CA TYR A 84 -20.75 -1.36 2.59
C TYR A 84 -19.64 -1.00 3.57
N ALA A 85 -18.64 -1.89 3.65
CA ALA A 85 -17.41 -1.65 4.37
C ALA A 85 -16.20 -2.16 3.56
N ALA A 86 -15.10 -1.42 3.59
CA ALA A 86 -13.80 -1.83 3.08
C ALA A 86 -12.78 -1.86 4.23
N VAL A 87 -12.11 -2.99 4.44
CA VAL A 87 -11.26 -3.22 5.61
C VAL A 87 -9.88 -3.72 5.21
N GLU A 88 -8.85 -2.98 5.59
CA GLU A 88 -7.46 -3.46 5.52
C GLU A 88 -7.19 -4.46 6.64
N LEU A 89 -6.76 -5.66 6.30
CA LEU A 89 -6.48 -6.74 7.25
C LEU A 89 -4.98 -7.08 7.24
N THR A 90 -4.32 -6.75 8.35
CA THR A 90 -2.92 -7.11 8.56
C THR A 90 -2.79 -8.59 8.90
N SER A 91 -1.61 -9.16 8.69
CA SER A 91 -1.34 -10.55 9.03
C SER A 91 -1.48 -10.83 10.53
N GLU A 92 -1.11 -9.85 11.37
CA GLU A 92 -1.28 -9.96 12.83
C GLU A 92 -2.75 -10.01 13.23
N ALA A 93 -3.61 -9.15 12.64
CA ALA A 93 -5.05 -9.18 12.91
C ALA A 93 -5.68 -10.51 12.49
N LEU A 94 -5.27 -11.05 11.33
CA LEU A 94 -5.73 -12.34 10.84
C LEU A 94 -5.22 -13.50 11.69
N ALA A 95 -3.95 -13.49 12.13
CA ALA A 95 -3.39 -14.48 13.05
C ALA A 95 -4.13 -14.50 14.40
N LEU A 96 -4.66 -13.37 14.85
CA LEU A 96 -5.49 -13.25 16.05
C LEU A 96 -6.94 -13.70 15.84
N GLY A 97 -7.31 -14.13 14.62
CA GLY A 97 -8.63 -14.67 14.34
C GLY A 97 -9.68 -13.65 13.91
N PHE A 98 -9.26 -12.47 13.41
CA PHE A 98 -10.20 -11.44 12.94
C PHE A 98 -11.16 -11.97 11.87
N ALA A 99 -10.69 -12.82 10.94
CA ALA A 99 -11.54 -13.39 9.89
C ALA A 99 -12.72 -14.24 10.42
N LYS A 100 -12.57 -14.84 11.62
CA LYS A 100 -13.64 -15.56 12.31
C LYS A 100 -14.56 -14.63 13.11
N ALA A 101 -14.02 -13.47 13.50
CA ALA A 101 -14.74 -12.50 14.32
C ALA A 101 -15.55 -11.50 13.50
N TRP A 102 -15.25 -11.34 12.21
CA TRP A 102 -15.98 -10.42 11.33
C TRP A 102 -16.14 -11.02 9.93
N PRO A 103 -17.38 -11.17 9.42
CA PRO A 103 -17.65 -11.75 8.12
C PRO A 103 -17.24 -10.80 7.00
N CYS A 104 -16.43 -11.30 6.05
CA CYS A 104 -16.17 -10.64 4.78
C CYS A 104 -16.86 -11.40 3.65
N ARG A 105 -17.55 -10.70 2.75
CA ARG A 105 -18.16 -11.28 1.55
C ARG A 105 -17.18 -11.38 0.39
N VAL A 106 -16.20 -10.49 0.35
CA VAL A 106 -15.10 -10.49 -0.62
C VAL A 106 -13.79 -10.41 0.13
N ALA A 107 -12.83 -11.24 -0.27
CA ALA A 107 -11.45 -11.19 0.19
C ALA A 107 -10.53 -10.86 -0.99
N ALA A 108 -9.75 -9.79 -0.90
CA ALA A 108 -8.78 -9.41 -1.91
C ALA A 108 -7.34 -9.66 -1.41
N PHE A 109 -6.53 -10.33 -2.23
CA PHE A 109 -5.11 -10.58 -2.01
C PHE A 109 -4.28 -9.73 -2.97
N THR A 110 -3.42 -8.88 -2.45
CA THR A 110 -2.58 -8.02 -3.28
C THR A 110 -1.26 -8.68 -3.69
N ASN A 111 -0.47 -9.13 -2.74
CA ASN A 111 0.82 -9.81 -2.96
C ASN A 111 1.39 -10.38 -1.66
N LEU A 112 2.40 -11.26 -1.81
CA LEU A 112 3.23 -11.74 -0.72
C LEU A 112 4.70 -11.47 -1.03
N SER A 113 5.38 -10.71 -0.19
CA SER A 113 6.82 -10.51 -0.25
C SER A 113 7.43 -10.63 1.14
N LEU A 114 8.77 -10.70 1.23
CA LEU A 114 9.47 -10.79 2.50
C LEU A 114 9.22 -9.54 3.35
N ASP A 115 8.50 -9.74 4.46
CA ASP A 115 8.26 -8.73 5.48
C ASP A 115 7.78 -9.44 6.75
N HIS A 116 7.87 -8.77 7.91
CA HIS A 116 7.35 -9.27 9.18
C HIS A 116 7.89 -10.63 9.62
N SER A 117 9.12 -11.01 9.24
CA SER A 117 9.77 -12.24 9.73
C SER A 117 9.95 -12.23 11.25
N ASP A 118 10.06 -11.05 11.86
CA ASP A 118 10.09 -10.81 13.31
C ASP A 118 8.77 -11.19 14.01
N ALA A 119 7.63 -11.04 13.35
CA ALA A 119 6.30 -11.30 13.91
C ALA A 119 5.82 -12.75 13.67
N HIS A 120 6.15 -13.34 12.52
CA HIS A 120 5.62 -14.63 12.09
C HIS A 120 6.61 -15.78 12.14
N GLY A 121 7.91 -15.50 12.28
CA GLY A 121 8.97 -16.50 12.37
C GLY A 121 9.29 -17.24 11.08
N SER A 122 8.32 -17.38 10.14
CA SER A 122 8.55 -17.99 8.82
C SER A 122 7.59 -17.42 7.74
N PRO A 123 7.98 -17.49 6.45
CA PRO A 123 7.11 -17.13 5.33
C PRO A 123 5.82 -17.94 5.26
N GLU A 124 5.86 -19.22 5.65
CA GLU A 124 4.70 -20.12 5.67
C GLU A 124 3.67 -19.65 6.71
N HIS A 125 4.10 -19.29 7.93
CA HIS A 125 3.21 -18.72 8.95
C HIS A 125 2.63 -17.38 8.51
N TYR A 126 3.41 -16.57 7.80
CA TYR A 126 2.94 -15.30 7.26
C TYR A 126 1.83 -15.50 6.21
N LEU A 127 2.02 -16.45 5.28
CA LEU A 127 1.00 -16.84 4.31
C LEU A 127 -0.22 -17.47 4.99
N ALA A 128 -0.01 -18.41 5.94
CA ALA A 128 -1.08 -19.07 6.68
C ALA A 128 -1.96 -18.08 7.46
N SER A 129 -1.35 -17.01 7.99
CA SER A 129 -2.11 -15.93 8.63
C SER A 129 -3.03 -15.22 7.65
N LYS A 130 -2.55 -14.88 6.44
CA LYS A 130 -3.37 -14.25 5.39
C LYS A 130 -4.44 -15.20 4.85
N ALA A 131 -4.14 -16.48 4.73
CA ALA A 131 -5.06 -17.51 4.28
C ALA A 131 -6.33 -17.60 5.13
N GLN A 132 -6.28 -17.22 6.42
CA GLN A 132 -7.46 -17.21 7.30
C GLN A 132 -8.61 -16.37 6.74
N LEU A 133 -8.31 -15.27 6.03
CA LEU A 133 -9.33 -14.43 5.41
C LEU A 133 -10.11 -15.20 4.32
N PHE A 134 -9.39 -15.97 3.49
CA PHE A 134 -9.97 -16.73 2.38
C PHE A 134 -10.71 -17.96 2.86
N MET A 135 -10.17 -18.66 3.85
CA MET A 135 -10.82 -19.81 4.50
C MET A 135 -12.14 -19.45 5.18
N ALA A 136 -12.31 -18.21 5.61
CA ALA A 136 -13.51 -17.74 6.31
C ALA A 136 -14.60 -17.19 5.36
N LEU A 137 -14.37 -17.19 4.04
CA LEU A 137 -15.36 -16.70 3.08
C LEU A 137 -16.62 -17.57 3.09
N PRO A 138 -17.82 -16.95 3.15
CA PRO A 138 -19.07 -17.70 3.09
C PRO A 138 -19.39 -18.19 1.67
N PRO A 139 -20.23 -19.21 1.49
CA PRO A 139 -20.79 -19.55 0.19
C PRO A 139 -21.44 -18.34 -0.48
N GLY A 140 -21.20 -18.17 -1.79
CA GLY A 140 -21.62 -16.97 -2.54
C GLY A 140 -20.76 -15.73 -2.29
N GLY A 141 -19.68 -15.86 -1.52
CA GLY A 141 -18.61 -14.85 -1.43
C GLY A 141 -17.61 -14.97 -2.58
N ALA A 142 -16.58 -14.10 -2.59
CA ALA A 142 -15.55 -14.12 -3.63
C ALA A 142 -14.14 -13.91 -3.09
N ALA A 143 -13.18 -14.63 -3.67
CA ALA A 143 -11.74 -14.45 -3.52
C ALA A 143 -11.17 -13.73 -4.76
N VAL A 144 -10.62 -12.54 -4.57
CA VAL A 144 -9.98 -11.73 -5.62
C VAL A 144 -8.47 -11.86 -5.47
N LEU A 145 -7.81 -12.54 -6.39
CA LEU A 145 -6.44 -13.00 -6.26
C LEU A 145 -5.53 -12.41 -7.35
N ASN A 146 -4.35 -11.96 -6.96
CA ASN A 146 -3.32 -11.50 -7.90
C ASN A 146 -2.67 -12.70 -8.60
N ALA A 147 -3.02 -12.97 -9.85
CA ALA A 147 -2.49 -14.06 -10.64
C ALA A 147 -0.99 -13.97 -10.95
N CYS A 148 -0.38 -12.80 -10.75
CA CYS A 148 1.06 -12.58 -10.92
C CYS A 148 1.88 -12.89 -9.65
N ASP A 149 1.22 -13.29 -8.57
CA ASP A 149 1.87 -13.67 -7.31
C ASP A 149 1.70 -15.18 -7.07
N ALA A 150 2.82 -15.89 -6.89
CA ALA A 150 2.80 -17.34 -6.71
C ALA A 150 1.99 -17.80 -5.50
N ALA A 151 1.86 -16.98 -4.46
CA ALA A 151 1.05 -17.29 -3.28
C ALA A 151 -0.46 -17.36 -3.61
N ALA A 152 -0.91 -16.77 -4.72
CA ALA A 152 -2.31 -16.82 -5.13
C ALA A 152 -2.80 -18.26 -5.36
N GLU A 153 -2.00 -19.11 -5.97
CA GLU A 153 -2.38 -20.52 -6.22
C GLU A 153 -2.49 -21.31 -4.91
N LEU A 154 -1.64 -21.02 -3.91
CA LEU A 154 -1.77 -21.63 -2.58
C LEU A 154 -3.03 -21.14 -1.86
N LEU A 155 -3.45 -19.91 -2.09
CA LEU A 155 -4.69 -19.37 -1.53
C LEU A 155 -5.93 -20.00 -2.21
N VAL A 156 -5.87 -20.33 -3.49
CA VAL A 156 -6.95 -21.05 -4.19
C VAL A 156 -7.29 -22.37 -3.49
N GLU A 157 -6.26 -23.12 -3.06
CA GLU A 157 -6.44 -24.42 -2.41
C GLU A 157 -7.21 -24.35 -1.08
N VAL A 158 -7.26 -23.19 -0.43
CA VAL A 158 -7.94 -23.03 0.86
C VAL A 158 -9.26 -22.29 0.75
N VAL A 159 -9.66 -21.85 -0.45
CA VAL A 159 -10.96 -21.20 -0.68
C VAL A 159 -12.07 -22.24 -0.56
N PRO A 160 -13.11 -22.01 0.26
CA PRO A 160 -14.20 -22.96 0.43
C PRO A 160 -15.01 -23.21 -0.85
N PRO A 161 -15.65 -24.40 -1.00
CA PRO A 161 -16.59 -24.65 -2.09
C PRO A 161 -17.74 -23.63 -2.10
N GLY A 162 -18.13 -23.20 -3.32
CA GLY A 162 -19.20 -22.21 -3.51
C GLY A 162 -18.76 -20.76 -3.34
N VAL A 163 -17.47 -20.51 -3.15
CA VAL A 163 -16.86 -19.18 -3.22
C VAL A 163 -16.34 -18.96 -4.64
N GLU A 164 -16.64 -17.82 -5.20
CA GLU A 164 -16.20 -17.40 -6.53
C GLU A 164 -14.72 -16.99 -6.51
N ILE A 165 -13.92 -17.44 -7.48
CA ILE A 165 -12.53 -17.01 -7.64
C ILE A 165 -12.45 -16.03 -8.81
N VAL A 166 -11.85 -14.86 -8.56
CA VAL A 166 -11.56 -13.83 -9.56
C VAL A 166 -10.07 -13.58 -9.59
N ARG A 167 -9.45 -13.80 -10.74
CA ARG A 167 -8.02 -13.56 -10.92
C ARG A 167 -7.78 -12.23 -11.64
N TYR A 168 -6.85 -11.44 -11.13
CA TYR A 168 -6.42 -10.20 -11.79
C TYR A 168 -4.89 -10.15 -11.89
N GLY A 169 -4.36 -9.31 -12.79
CA GLY A 169 -2.91 -9.13 -12.87
C GLY A 169 -2.44 -8.12 -13.92
N VAL A 170 -1.14 -7.81 -13.85
CA VAL A 170 -0.41 -7.03 -14.86
C VAL A 170 0.66 -7.93 -15.48
N PRO A 171 0.59 -8.25 -16.77
CA PRO A 171 1.40 -9.28 -17.43
C PRO A 171 2.91 -9.10 -17.34
N SER A 172 3.39 -7.85 -17.26
CA SER A 172 4.82 -7.54 -17.11
C SER A 172 5.45 -8.22 -15.88
N ARG A 173 4.63 -8.76 -14.98
CA ARG A 173 5.06 -9.37 -13.72
C ARG A 173 4.92 -10.89 -13.66
N GLY A 174 4.42 -11.54 -14.69
CA GLY A 174 4.32 -13.00 -14.68
C GLY A 174 3.60 -13.57 -15.89
N ALA A 175 3.80 -14.87 -16.14
CA ALA A 175 3.20 -15.61 -17.25
C ALA A 175 1.69 -15.91 -17.08
N ALA A 176 1.12 -15.61 -15.91
CA ALA A 176 -0.22 -16.05 -15.51
C ALA A 176 -1.37 -15.19 -16.08
N TRP A 177 -1.09 -14.19 -16.91
CA TRP A 177 -2.14 -13.29 -17.41
C TRP A 177 -3.16 -13.96 -18.34
N ALA A 178 -2.78 -15.05 -19.02
CA ALA A 178 -3.69 -15.82 -19.85
C ALA A 178 -4.83 -16.48 -19.06
N SER A 179 -4.67 -16.62 -17.74
CA SER A 179 -5.69 -17.14 -16.81
C SER A 179 -6.38 -16.06 -15.97
N ALA A 180 -6.03 -14.77 -16.15
CA ALA A 180 -6.63 -13.69 -15.37
C ALA A 180 -7.99 -13.28 -15.97
N ASP A 181 -9.00 -13.14 -15.10
CA ASP A 181 -10.32 -12.59 -15.47
C ASP A 181 -10.24 -11.10 -15.81
N LEU A 182 -9.31 -10.40 -15.16
CA LEU A 182 -9.09 -8.96 -15.33
C LEU A 182 -7.60 -8.68 -15.41
N ALA A 183 -7.09 -8.41 -16.62
CA ALA A 183 -5.67 -8.14 -16.85
C ALA A 183 -5.47 -6.75 -17.48
N ALA A 184 -4.42 -6.04 -17.02
CA ALA A 184 -3.98 -4.79 -17.62
C ALA A 184 -2.68 -4.99 -18.40
N HIS A 185 -2.56 -4.28 -19.52
CA HIS A 185 -1.35 -4.21 -20.35
C HIS A 185 -1.12 -2.79 -20.86
N SER A 186 -0.04 -2.57 -21.62
CA SER A 186 0.30 -1.26 -22.20
C SER A 186 0.32 -0.15 -21.14
N VAL A 187 0.89 -0.44 -19.96
CA VAL A 187 0.93 0.52 -18.85
C VAL A 187 1.86 1.67 -19.21
N GLN A 188 1.32 2.87 -19.19
CA GLN A 188 2.04 4.13 -19.41
C GLN A 188 2.00 4.96 -18.13
N LEU A 189 3.18 5.38 -17.65
CA LEU A 189 3.32 6.14 -16.42
C LEU A 189 3.59 7.62 -16.73
N GLY A 190 2.94 8.49 -15.98
CA GLY A 190 3.17 9.94 -15.98
C GLY A 190 3.01 10.50 -14.58
N PHE A 191 3.48 11.71 -14.32
CA PHE A 191 3.26 12.35 -13.00
C PHE A 191 1.78 12.69 -12.75
N ASP A 192 0.94 12.67 -13.79
CA ASP A 192 -0.51 12.85 -13.74
C ASP A 192 -1.27 11.54 -13.45
N GLY A 193 -0.56 10.39 -13.38
CA GLY A 193 -1.14 9.08 -13.10
C GLY A 193 -0.61 7.96 -13.99
N SER A 194 -1.36 6.87 -14.03
CA SER A 194 -1.07 5.69 -14.83
C SER A 194 -2.21 5.41 -15.80
N ARG A 195 -1.91 5.23 -17.10
CA ARG A 195 -2.83 4.81 -18.15
C ARG A 195 -2.55 3.37 -18.53
N PHE A 196 -3.57 2.58 -18.75
CA PHE A 196 -3.42 1.19 -19.15
C PHE A 196 -4.63 0.70 -19.93
N GLU A 197 -4.43 -0.37 -20.67
CA GLU A 197 -5.48 -1.07 -21.40
C GLU A 197 -5.86 -2.35 -20.66
N LEU A 198 -7.15 -2.71 -20.73
CA LEU A 198 -7.66 -3.98 -20.22
C LEU A 198 -7.69 -5.01 -21.36
N ALA A 199 -7.19 -6.22 -21.08
CA ALA A 199 -7.37 -7.34 -21.96
C ALA A 199 -8.87 -7.70 -22.07
N PRO A 200 -9.34 -8.16 -23.24
CA PRO A 200 -10.71 -8.60 -23.39
C PRO A 200 -11.07 -9.69 -22.37
N SER A 201 -12.18 -9.51 -21.69
CA SER A 201 -12.70 -10.45 -20.70
C SER A 201 -14.18 -10.69 -20.94
N ALA A 202 -14.58 -11.96 -21.07
CA ALA A 202 -16.00 -12.31 -21.16
C ALA A 202 -16.76 -11.99 -19.86
N ARG A 203 -16.06 -12.07 -18.72
CA ARG A 203 -16.63 -11.83 -17.39
C ARG A 203 -16.89 -10.35 -17.13
N PHE A 204 -16.02 -9.48 -17.63
CA PHE A 204 -16.04 -8.02 -17.40
C PHE A 204 -16.13 -7.24 -18.72
N ALA A 205 -16.95 -7.75 -19.66
CA ALA A 205 -17.08 -7.19 -21.00
C ALA A 205 -17.58 -5.73 -21.03
N ASP A 206 -18.29 -5.29 -20.00
CA ASP A 206 -18.84 -3.94 -19.88
C ASP A 206 -17.82 -2.89 -19.42
N LEU A 207 -16.60 -3.29 -19.09
CA LEU A 207 -15.53 -2.37 -18.74
C LEU A 207 -14.97 -1.66 -20.00
N PRO A 208 -14.61 -0.37 -19.92
CA PRO A 208 -13.91 0.30 -20.99
C PRO A 208 -12.54 -0.34 -21.24
N ARG A 209 -12.11 -0.36 -22.50
CA ARG A 209 -10.81 -0.94 -22.88
C ARG A 209 -9.62 -0.20 -22.27
N SER A 210 -9.72 1.10 -22.06
CA SER A 210 -8.66 1.93 -21.51
C SER A 210 -9.11 2.58 -20.22
N LEU A 211 -8.24 2.57 -19.24
CA LEU A 211 -8.43 3.21 -17.95
C LEU A 211 -7.27 4.15 -17.63
N HIS A 212 -7.58 5.17 -16.84
CA HIS A 212 -6.61 6.08 -16.24
C HIS A 212 -6.88 6.15 -14.75
N ILE A 213 -5.82 6.07 -13.95
CA ILE A 213 -5.84 6.30 -12.50
C ILE A 213 -4.87 7.42 -12.14
N ARG A 214 -5.19 8.18 -11.11
CA ARG A 214 -4.34 9.27 -10.64
C ARG A 214 -3.08 8.81 -9.90
N ALA A 215 -3.07 7.56 -9.44
CA ALA A 215 -1.92 6.97 -8.79
C ALA A 215 -0.85 6.58 -9.82
N VAL A 216 0.42 6.77 -9.47
CA VAL A 216 1.56 6.59 -10.39
C VAL A 216 2.33 5.31 -10.07
N GLY A 217 2.40 4.38 -11.02
CA GLY A 217 3.17 3.15 -10.92
C GLY A 217 2.37 1.87 -11.15
N GLU A 218 3.02 0.83 -11.67
CA GLU A 218 2.39 -0.48 -11.93
C GLU A 218 1.76 -1.11 -10.69
N ILE A 219 2.35 -0.91 -9.51
CA ILE A 219 1.77 -1.39 -8.25
C ILE A 219 0.37 -0.81 -8.00
N PHE A 220 0.15 0.44 -8.41
CA PHE A 220 -1.16 1.07 -8.27
C PHE A 220 -2.13 0.60 -9.34
N VAL A 221 -1.65 0.20 -10.52
CA VAL A 221 -2.48 -0.49 -11.52
C VAL A 221 -2.95 -1.84 -10.96
N GLU A 222 -2.07 -2.64 -10.35
CA GLU A 222 -2.47 -3.89 -9.67
C GLU A 222 -3.49 -3.63 -8.56
N ASN A 223 -3.25 -2.63 -7.71
CA ASN A 223 -4.19 -2.25 -6.64
C ASN A 223 -5.55 -1.82 -7.20
N ALA A 224 -5.54 -1.10 -8.32
CA ALA A 224 -6.76 -0.68 -9.02
C ALA A 224 -7.53 -1.85 -9.61
N LEU A 225 -6.84 -2.85 -10.20
CA LEU A 225 -7.48 -4.07 -10.69
C LEU A 225 -8.09 -4.88 -9.54
N ALA A 226 -7.38 -5.02 -8.40
CA ALA A 226 -7.91 -5.68 -7.21
C ALA A 226 -9.18 -4.98 -6.69
N ALA A 227 -9.13 -3.66 -6.61
CA ALA A 227 -10.27 -2.86 -6.16
C ALA A 227 -11.44 -2.94 -7.15
N LEU A 228 -11.17 -2.84 -8.44
CA LEU A 228 -12.17 -2.92 -9.51
C LEU A 228 -12.86 -4.30 -9.50
N ALA A 229 -12.10 -5.40 -9.48
CA ALA A 229 -12.64 -6.75 -9.39
C ALA A 229 -13.51 -6.92 -8.14
N SER A 230 -13.04 -6.46 -6.97
CA SER A 230 -13.78 -6.52 -5.71
C SER A 230 -15.09 -5.75 -5.76
N ALA A 231 -15.09 -4.56 -6.37
CA ALA A 231 -16.27 -3.71 -6.50
C ALA A 231 -17.28 -4.29 -7.50
N LEU A 232 -16.83 -4.84 -8.62
CA LEU A 232 -17.70 -5.46 -9.62
C LEU A 232 -18.41 -6.69 -9.05
N VAL A 233 -17.70 -7.52 -8.29
CA VAL A 233 -18.28 -8.66 -7.56
C VAL A 233 -19.28 -8.18 -6.49
N ALA A 234 -19.04 -7.04 -5.87
CA ALA A 234 -19.98 -6.43 -4.92
C ALA A 234 -21.20 -5.77 -5.61
N GLY A 235 -21.30 -5.85 -6.95
CA GLY A 235 -22.43 -5.34 -7.73
C GLY A 235 -22.32 -3.88 -8.17
N VAL A 236 -21.14 -3.28 -8.08
CA VAL A 236 -20.92 -1.93 -8.62
C VAL A 236 -20.96 -1.98 -10.16
N PRO A 237 -21.82 -1.17 -10.84
CA PRO A 237 -21.85 -1.17 -12.30
C PRO A 237 -20.50 -0.78 -12.92
N ALA A 238 -20.07 -1.48 -13.98
CA ALA A 238 -18.76 -1.31 -14.62
C ALA A 238 -18.45 0.14 -15.02
N ALA A 239 -19.41 0.83 -15.64
CA ALA A 239 -19.25 2.22 -16.05
C ALA A 239 -19.07 3.17 -14.85
N ALA A 240 -19.80 2.95 -13.76
CA ALA A 240 -19.67 3.72 -12.53
C ALA A 240 -18.31 3.46 -11.85
N ALA A 241 -17.90 2.20 -11.79
CA ALA A 241 -16.61 1.81 -11.25
C ALA A 241 -15.44 2.47 -12.01
N ALA A 242 -15.45 2.40 -13.34
CA ALA A 242 -14.42 3.03 -14.18
C ALA A 242 -14.37 4.55 -13.98
N ALA A 243 -15.54 5.23 -13.95
CA ALA A 243 -15.63 6.67 -13.78
C ALA A 243 -15.15 7.16 -12.40
N VAL A 244 -15.40 6.37 -11.34
CA VAL A 244 -14.91 6.67 -9.99
C VAL A 244 -13.41 6.42 -9.90
N LEU A 245 -12.95 5.28 -10.39
CA LEU A 245 -11.53 4.89 -10.32
C LEU A 245 -10.61 5.95 -10.94
N ALA A 246 -11.04 6.56 -12.06
CA ALA A 246 -10.32 7.65 -12.72
C ALA A 246 -10.15 8.91 -11.86
N LYS A 247 -10.96 9.08 -10.81
CA LYS A 247 -10.98 10.27 -9.96
C LYS A 247 -10.38 10.04 -8.58
N VAL A 248 -10.25 8.78 -8.16
CA VAL A 248 -9.71 8.44 -6.83
C VAL A 248 -8.29 8.97 -6.69
N ALA A 249 -8.10 9.83 -5.69
CA ALA A 249 -6.77 10.28 -5.32
C ALA A 249 -6.02 9.16 -4.58
N PRO A 250 -4.72 8.96 -4.85
CA PRO A 250 -3.92 8.06 -4.05
C PRO A 250 -3.87 8.56 -2.60
N PRO A 251 -3.78 7.66 -1.62
CA PRO A 251 -3.55 8.07 -0.24
C PRO A 251 -2.25 8.87 -0.12
N PRO A 252 -2.17 9.82 0.83
CA PRO A 252 -0.95 10.59 1.06
C PRO A 252 0.28 9.69 1.27
N GLY A 253 1.44 10.12 0.79
CA GLY A 253 2.70 9.37 0.90
C GLY A 253 2.72 8.07 0.09
N ARG A 254 1.97 7.98 -1.00
CA ARG A 254 1.98 6.86 -1.95
C ARG A 254 2.35 7.39 -3.33
N PHE A 255 3.62 7.34 -3.67
CA PHE A 255 4.24 7.97 -4.85
C PHE A 255 3.73 9.41 -5.05
N GLN A 256 3.72 10.17 -3.96
CA GLN A 256 3.17 11.52 -3.93
C GLN A 256 4.18 12.52 -4.48
N LEU A 257 3.89 13.12 -5.63
CA LEU A 257 4.66 14.25 -6.15
C LEU A 257 4.43 15.49 -5.27
N VAL A 258 5.51 16.02 -4.68
CA VAL A 258 5.46 17.19 -3.78
C VAL A 258 6.05 18.43 -4.43
N HIS A 259 7.01 18.25 -5.36
CA HIS A 259 7.67 19.33 -6.08
C HIS A 259 8.06 18.88 -7.49
N GLU A 260 8.11 19.81 -8.46
CA GLU A 260 8.30 19.48 -9.88
C GLU A 260 9.67 19.85 -10.45
N ARG A 261 10.46 20.70 -9.78
CA ARG A 261 11.79 21.13 -10.26
C ARG A 261 12.74 21.45 -9.11
N PRO A 262 13.57 20.48 -8.63
CA PRO A 262 13.61 19.07 -9.05
C PRO A 262 12.30 18.32 -8.73
N TYR A 263 12.08 17.19 -9.40
CA TYR A 263 10.99 16.32 -9.00
C TYR A 263 11.27 15.71 -7.62
N VAL A 264 10.35 15.91 -6.67
CA VAL A 264 10.46 15.30 -5.35
C VAL A 264 9.22 14.46 -5.09
N VAL A 265 9.44 13.18 -4.87
CA VAL A 265 8.39 12.18 -4.65
C VAL A 265 8.53 11.60 -3.24
N ILE A 266 7.43 11.51 -2.52
CA ILE A 266 7.35 10.85 -1.20
C ILE A 266 6.60 9.53 -1.33
N ASP A 267 7.18 8.44 -0.78
CA ASP A 267 6.56 7.12 -0.79
C ASP A 267 6.76 6.38 0.54
N TYR A 268 5.83 5.49 0.84
CA TYR A 268 5.86 4.63 2.04
C TYR A 268 6.69 3.35 1.85
N ALA A 269 7.35 3.16 0.73
CA ALA A 269 8.16 1.98 0.43
C ALA A 269 9.21 1.72 1.51
N HIS A 270 8.98 0.71 2.35
CA HIS A 270 9.83 0.32 3.48
C HIS A 270 10.16 -1.18 3.48
N THR A 271 9.75 -1.90 2.43
CA THR A 271 10.15 -3.28 2.15
C THR A 271 11.04 -3.31 0.91
N PRO A 272 11.94 -4.31 0.76
CA PRO A 272 12.82 -4.41 -0.41
C PRO A 272 12.05 -4.46 -1.73
N ASP A 273 10.97 -5.23 -1.81
CA ASP A 273 10.10 -5.30 -3.00
C ASP A 273 9.46 -3.94 -3.31
N ALA A 274 8.83 -3.30 -2.31
CA ALA A 274 8.22 -1.99 -2.51
C ALA A 274 9.24 -0.94 -2.97
N LEU A 275 10.43 -0.91 -2.36
CA LEU A 275 11.50 0.02 -2.74
C LEU A 275 11.98 -0.22 -4.18
N THR A 276 12.17 -1.49 -4.57
CA THR A 276 12.54 -1.87 -5.94
C THR A 276 11.50 -1.37 -6.95
N ARG A 277 10.23 -1.60 -6.67
CA ARG A 277 9.11 -1.21 -7.57
C ARG A 277 8.95 0.29 -7.65
N THR A 278 9.06 0.99 -6.52
CA THR A 278 8.97 2.44 -6.46
C THR A 278 10.14 3.10 -7.20
N LEU A 279 11.36 2.56 -7.05
CA LEU A 279 12.53 3.01 -7.80
C LEU A 279 12.41 2.76 -9.30
N ALA A 280 11.87 1.62 -9.71
CA ALA A 280 11.62 1.35 -11.14
C ALA A 280 10.61 2.36 -11.73
N THR A 281 9.53 2.68 -10.99
CA THR A 281 8.59 3.73 -11.36
C THR A 281 9.28 5.09 -11.44
N ALA A 282 10.05 5.47 -10.42
CA ALA A 282 10.77 6.73 -10.39
C ALA A 282 11.78 6.84 -11.56
N ARG A 283 12.49 5.75 -11.86
CA ARG A 283 13.46 5.70 -12.99
C ARG A 283 12.77 5.89 -14.33
N SER A 284 11.58 5.32 -14.54
CA SER A 284 10.83 5.49 -15.80
C SER A 284 10.37 6.93 -16.06
N LEU A 285 10.24 7.74 -15.00
CA LEU A 285 9.81 9.14 -15.05
C LEU A 285 10.99 10.13 -14.97
N CYS A 286 12.14 9.68 -14.49
CA CYS A 286 13.31 10.52 -14.29
C CYS A 286 14.12 10.66 -15.59
N THR A 287 14.32 11.88 -16.06
CA THR A 287 15.17 12.18 -17.23
C THR A 287 16.60 12.56 -16.84
N GLY A 288 16.81 12.95 -15.59
CA GLY A 288 18.09 13.29 -15.01
C GLY A 288 18.60 12.21 -14.06
N ARG A 289 19.19 12.63 -12.96
CA ARG A 289 19.72 11.77 -11.90
C ARG A 289 18.60 11.36 -10.93
N LEU A 290 18.53 10.06 -10.61
CA LEU A 290 17.63 9.52 -9.60
C LEU A 290 18.37 9.40 -8.27
N SER A 291 17.91 10.15 -7.26
CA SER A 291 18.39 10.04 -5.88
C SER A 291 17.33 9.39 -5.00
N VAL A 292 17.73 8.56 -4.03
CA VAL A 292 16.83 8.01 -3.03
C VAL A 292 17.30 8.36 -1.62
N VAL A 293 16.37 8.85 -0.77
CA VAL A 293 16.57 9.16 0.66
C VAL A 293 15.76 8.16 1.46
N PHE A 294 16.40 7.31 2.25
CA PHE A 294 15.67 6.31 3.05
C PHE A 294 16.48 5.80 4.23
N GLY A 295 15.80 5.10 5.12
CA GLY A 295 16.34 4.37 6.24
C GLY A 295 15.52 3.13 6.55
N ALA A 296 15.74 2.53 7.71
CA ALA A 296 14.95 1.41 8.20
C ALA A 296 14.53 1.62 9.66
N GLY A 297 13.38 1.03 10.02
CA GLY A 297 12.90 1.06 11.39
C GLY A 297 13.76 0.19 12.31
N GLY A 298 14.09 0.70 13.50
CA GLY A 298 14.67 -0.08 14.58
C GLY A 298 13.64 -1.00 15.24
N GLN A 299 14.10 -2.05 15.93
CA GLN A 299 13.24 -3.05 16.59
C GLN A 299 12.20 -3.67 15.63
N ARG A 300 12.62 -3.89 14.39
CA ARG A 300 11.87 -4.51 13.31
C ARG A 300 12.76 -5.53 12.61
N ASP A 301 12.21 -6.22 11.61
CA ASP A 301 12.94 -7.20 10.81
C ASP A 301 14.29 -6.66 10.34
N GLN A 302 15.37 -7.13 10.98
CA GLN A 302 16.74 -6.70 10.67
C GLN A 302 17.26 -7.36 9.39
N ALA A 303 16.77 -8.55 9.04
CA ALA A 303 17.23 -9.30 7.88
C ALA A 303 16.92 -8.57 6.55
N LYS A 304 15.92 -7.70 6.54
CA LYS A 304 15.59 -6.91 5.34
C LYS A 304 16.53 -5.72 5.09
N ARG A 305 17.38 -5.31 6.05
CA ARG A 305 18.23 -4.11 5.92
C ARG A 305 19.22 -4.21 4.75
N PRO A 306 20.01 -5.27 4.62
CA PRO A 306 20.89 -5.44 3.46
C PRO A 306 20.10 -5.53 2.14
N LEU A 307 18.91 -6.13 2.17
CA LEU A 307 18.04 -6.24 0.99
C LEU A 307 17.48 -4.87 0.54
N LEU A 308 17.18 -3.97 1.50
CA LEU A 308 16.83 -2.58 1.19
C LEU A 308 18.01 -1.85 0.53
N GLY A 309 19.25 -2.05 1.03
CA GLY A 309 20.46 -1.55 0.40
C GLY A 309 20.62 -2.05 -1.03
N ALA A 310 20.43 -3.37 -1.24
CA ALA A 310 20.50 -3.96 -2.57
C ALA A 310 19.43 -3.39 -3.53
N ALA A 311 18.20 -3.19 -3.06
CA ALA A 311 17.14 -2.55 -3.85
C ALA A 311 17.48 -1.10 -4.24
N ALA A 312 18.09 -0.35 -3.33
CA ALA A 312 18.46 1.05 -3.54
C ALA A 312 19.56 1.25 -4.61
N ARG A 313 20.27 0.22 -5.02
CA ARG A 313 21.27 0.26 -6.12
C ARG A 313 20.69 0.66 -7.48
N ALA A 314 19.38 0.63 -7.63
CA ALA A 314 18.70 1.13 -8.83
C ALA A 314 18.71 2.67 -8.95
N ALA A 315 19.05 3.40 -7.87
CA ALA A 315 19.26 4.84 -7.89
C ALA A 315 20.70 5.19 -8.27
N ASP A 316 20.94 6.41 -8.80
CA ASP A 316 22.27 6.92 -9.10
C ASP A 316 22.98 7.42 -7.83
N ARG A 317 22.18 7.88 -6.85
CA ARG A 317 22.65 8.35 -5.55
C ARG A 317 21.76 7.86 -4.42
N VAL A 318 22.39 7.44 -3.35
CA VAL A 318 21.71 6.94 -2.13
C VAL A 318 22.06 7.82 -0.94
N TRP A 319 21.03 8.33 -0.28
CA TRP A 319 21.14 9.01 1.02
C TRP A 319 20.61 8.09 2.10
N LEU A 320 21.50 7.53 2.89
CA LEU A 320 21.13 6.74 4.07
C LEU A 320 20.88 7.66 5.25
N THR A 321 19.70 7.53 5.87
CA THR A 321 19.28 8.38 7.00
C THR A 321 18.42 7.60 7.99
N SER A 322 18.11 8.20 9.14
CA SER A 322 17.21 7.61 10.12
C SER A 322 15.77 7.58 9.61
N ASP A 323 15.09 6.47 9.88
CA ASP A 323 13.63 6.35 9.78
C ASP A 323 13.01 6.54 11.18
N ASN A 324 12.64 5.48 11.87
CA ASN A 324 12.27 5.41 13.28
C ASN A 324 13.25 4.47 13.99
N PRO A 325 14.43 4.93 14.44
CA PRO A 325 15.43 4.04 15.05
C PRO A 325 14.96 3.43 16.37
N ARG A 326 13.96 4.02 17.03
CA ARG A 326 13.45 3.57 18.33
C ARG A 326 14.58 3.49 19.36
N ASN A 327 14.84 2.31 19.93
CA ASN A 327 15.90 2.11 20.92
C ASN A 327 17.18 1.48 20.33
N GLU A 328 17.28 1.36 18.99
CA GLU A 328 18.50 0.92 18.33
C GLU A 328 19.41 2.12 18.00
N ASP A 329 20.70 1.87 17.90
CA ASP A 329 21.66 2.84 17.38
C ASP A 329 21.37 3.13 15.90
N PRO A 330 21.00 4.37 15.53
CA PRO A 330 20.73 4.69 14.14
C PRO A 330 21.95 4.48 13.22
N ALA A 331 23.18 4.63 13.68
CA ALA A 331 24.37 4.38 12.88
C ALA A 331 24.48 2.88 12.53
N ALA A 332 24.23 1.99 13.48
CA ALA A 332 24.25 0.54 13.24
C ALA A 332 23.15 0.10 12.24
N ILE A 333 21.99 0.77 12.25
CA ILE A 333 20.96 0.51 11.25
C ILE A 333 21.46 0.89 9.84
N LEU A 334 22.10 2.04 9.69
CA LEU A 334 22.66 2.48 8.42
C LEU A 334 23.78 1.55 7.94
N ASP A 335 24.63 1.06 8.86
CA ASP A 335 25.68 0.10 8.52
C ASP A 335 25.10 -1.20 7.95
N ALA A 336 24.06 -1.75 8.58
CA ALA A 336 23.38 -2.94 8.10
C ALA A 336 22.70 -2.75 6.71
N ILE A 337 22.17 -1.56 6.41
CA ILE A 337 21.65 -1.24 5.08
C ILE A 337 22.81 -1.15 4.06
N ALA A 338 23.93 -0.54 4.47
CA ALA A 338 25.09 -0.32 3.60
C ALA A 338 25.77 -1.62 3.14
N GLU A 339 25.61 -2.73 3.89
CA GLU A 339 26.08 -4.04 3.45
C GLU A 339 25.51 -4.46 2.08
N GLY A 340 24.27 -4.03 1.76
CA GLY A 340 23.64 -4.29 0.47
C GLY A 340 24.06 -3.35 -0.66
N LEU A 341 24.76 -2.26 -0.35
CA LEU A 341 25.18 -1.22 -1.31
C LEU A 341 26.56 -1.45 -1.93
N THR A 342 27.09 -2.66 -1.82
CA THR A 342 28.40 -3.00 -2.39
C THR A 342 28.43 -2.70 -3.89
N GLY A 343 29.46 -1.96 -4.33
CA GLY A 343 29.66 -1.59 -5.74
C GLY A 343 28.82 -0.40 -6.20
N HIS A 344 28.03 0.23 -5.34
CA HIS A 344 27.33 1.47 -5.68
C HIS A 344 28.29 2.67 -5.69
N VAL A 345 28.14 3.56 -6.68
CA VAL A 345 29.13 4.62 -6.95
C VAL A 345 29.02 5.78 -5.97
N GLU A 346 27.79 6.12 -5.48
CA GLU A 346 27.60 7.28 -4.62
C GLU A 346 26.62 7.03 -3.48
N VAL A 347 27.17 6.97 -2.26
CA VAL A 347 26.39 6.81 -1.02
C VAL A 347 26.77 7.94 -0.07
N ALA A 348 25.77 8.71 0.36
CA ALA A 348 25.89 9.70 1.43
C ALA A 348 25.18 9.19 2.70
N ARG A 349 25.73 9.51 3.86
CA ARG A 349 25.17 9.17 5.17
C ARG A 349 24.89 10.44 5.94
N GLU A 350 23.68 10.59 6.44
CA GLU A 350 23.27 11.71 7.30
C GLU A 350 22.19 11.18 8.27
N LEU A 351 22.52 11.12 9.55
CA LEU A 351 21.61 10.59 10.56
C LEU A 351 20.37 11.47 10.77
N ASP A 352 20.52 12.79 10.64
CA ASP A 352 19.40 13.70 10.69
C ASP A 352 18.63 13.65 9.37
N ARG A 353 17.43 13.07 9.42
CA ARG A 353 16.58 12.89 8.24
C ARG A 353 16.18 14.21 7.58
N ALA A 354 15.96 15.25 8.37
CA ALA A 354 15.62 16.55 7.81
C ALA A 354 16.78 17.11 6.99
N ARG A 355 18.01 17.03 7.52
CA ARG A 355 19.22 17.45 6.80
C ARG A 355 19.50 16.59 5.56
N ALA A 356 19.27 15.27 5.64
CA ALA A 356 19.41 14.39 4.48
C ALA A 356 18.47 14.82 3.35
N ILE A 357 17.20 15.07 3.66
CA ILE A 357 16.21 15.54 2.69
C ILE A 357 16.60 16.91 2.13
N GLU A 358 16.94 17.88 2.98
CA GLU A 358 17.35 19.23 2.56
C GLU A 358 18.54 19.19 1.61
N ARG A 359 19.56 18.39 1.92
CA ARG A 359 20.74 18.24 1.06
C ARG A 359 20.41 17.54 -0.26
N ALA A 360 19.64 16.46 -0.19
CA ALA A 360 19.26 15.73 -1.39
C ALA A 360 18.47 16.61 -2.38
N VAL A 361 17.57 17.45 -1.88
CA VAL A 361 16.76 18.37 -2.70
C VAL A 361 17.59 19.51 -3.26
N ARG A 362 18.44 20.15 -2.43
CA ARG A 362 19.27 21.28 -2.88
C ARG A 362 20.38 20.89 -3.86
N GLU A 363 20.93 19.68 -3.74
CA GLU A 363 21.96 19.17 -4.62
C GLU A 363 21.40 18.61 -5.95
N ALA A 364 20.06 18.53 -6.10
CA ALA A 364 19.39 18.03 -7.29
C ALA A 364 19.22 19.15 -8.35
N SER A 365 19.45 18.80 -9.61
CA SER A 365 19.16 19.66 -10.76
C SER A 365 17.68 19.60 -11.14
N ALA A 366 17.18 20.56 -11.93
CA ALA A 366 15.76 20.67 -12.30
C ALA A 366 15.19 19.43 -13.03
N SER A 367 16.05 18.64 -13.69
CA SER A 367 15.66 17.38 -14.39
C SER A 367 15.74 16.13 -13.51
N ASP A 368 16.29 16.27 -12.30
CA ASP A 368 16.52 15.15 -11.39
C ASP A 368 15.25 14.78 -10.64
N LEU A 369 15.24 13.55 -10.12
CA LEU A 369 14.18 13.06 -9.25
C LEU A 369 14.77 12.61 -7.91
N VAL A 370 14.23 13.16 -6.82
CA VAL A 370 14.53 12.77 -5.44
C VAL A 370 13.36 11.96 -4.90
N LEU A 371 13.57 10.66 -4.67
CA LEU A 371 12.61 9.79 -4.01
C LEU A 371 12.90 9.77 -2.50
N ILE A 372 11.95 10.17 -1.68
CA ILE A 372 12.01 10.09 -0.21
C ILE A 372 11.14 8.91 0.21
N ALA A 373 11.77 7.83 0.70
CA ALA A 373 11.09 6.56 0.96
C ALA A 373 11.11 6.18 2.45
N GLY A 374 10.14 5.33 2.83
CA GLY A 374 10.02 4.70 4.14
C GLY A 374 8.85 5.23 4.97
N LYS A 375 8.77 6.54 5.20
CA LYS A 375 7.78 7.15 6.10
C LYS A 375 6.46 7.51 5.42
N GLY A 376 6.49 7.91 4.15
CA GLY A 376 5.28 8.30 3.42
C GLY A 376 4.46 9.36 4.16
N HIS A 377 3.27 8.99 4.64
CA HIS A 377 2.32 9.86 5.35
C HIS A 377 2.59 10.03 6.85
N GLU A 378 3.62 9.39 7.42
CA GLU A 378 3.91 9.48 8.86
C GLU A 378 4.19 10.91 9.28
N GLN A 379 3.61 11.31 10.43
CA GLN A 379 3.70 12.66 10.99
C GLN A 379 4.59 12.73 12.25
N SER A 380 5.43 11.71 12.45
CA SER A 380 6.32 11.64 13.61
C SER A 380 7.53 10.79 13.35
N GLN A 381 8.60 11.03 14.13
CA GLN A 381 9.79 10.20 14.21
C GLN A 381 10.00 9.76 15.66
N GLU A 382 10.38 8.50 15.87
CA GLU A 382 10.63 7.91 17.18
C GLU A 382 12.11 7.56 17.33
N THR A 383 12.77 8.17 18.34
CA THR A 383 14.18 7.93 18.69
C THR A 383 14.31 7.81 20.20
N ALA A 384 14.98 6.76 20.70
CA ALA A 384 15.20 6.50 22.13
C ALA A 384 13.90 6.57 22.97
N GLY A 385 12.79 6.03 22.43
CA GLY A 385 11.47 6.04 23.08
C GLY A 385 10.75 7.39 23.06
N VAL A 386 11.37 8.43 22.48
CA VAL A 386 10.76 9.75 22.34
C VAL A 386 10.19 9.91 20.93
N LYS A 387 8.90 10.25 20.85
CA LYS A 387 8.20 10.49 19.59
C LYS A 387 8.05 11.99 19.39
N VAL A 388 8.65 12.51 18.31
CA VAL A 388 8.61 13.94 17.94
C VAL A 388 7.81 14.13 16.66
N ALA A 389 7.19 15.30 16.49
CA ALA A 389 6.53 15.67 15.25
C ALA A 389 7.55 15.74 14.10
N PHE A 390 7.26 15.08 13.00
CA PHE A 390 8.14 15.00 11.83
C PHE A 390 7.32 14.66 10.59
N SER A 391 7.58 15.36 9.49
CA SER A 391 6.92 15.07 8.20
C SER A 391 7.91 15.33 7.06
N ASP A 392 8.13 14.31 6.22
CA ASP A 392 8.94 14.43 5.00
C ASP A 392 8.40 15.56 4.09
N GLU A 393 7.07 15.61 3.91
CA GLU A 393 6.41 16.62 3.09
C GLU A 393 6.62 18.05 3.60
N ALA A 394 6.50 18.26 4.91
CA ALA A 394 6.71 19.58 5.51
C ALA A 394 8.14 20.08 5.29
N ILE A 395 9.14 19.18 5.36
CA ILE A 395 10.54 19.52 5.11
C ILE A 395 10.74 19.90 3.65
N VAL A 396 10.26 19.09 2.70
CA VAL A 396 10.37 19.39 1.26
C VAL A 396 9.75 20.75 0.93
N ARG A 397 8.51 20.99 1.39
CA ARG A 397 7.82 22.27 1.15
C ARG A 397 8.61 23.46 1.70
N ARG A 398 9.20 23.34 2.90
CA ARG A 398 10.05 24.39 3.49
C ARG A 398 11.29 24.66 2.63
N VAL A 399 11.99 23.63 2.18
CA VAL A 399 13.20 23.77 1.36
C VAL A 399 12.88 24.43 0.02
N CYS A 400 11.85 23.96 -0.68
CA CYS A 400 11.49 24.47 -2.00
C CYS A 400 10.91 25.90 -1.97
N VAL A 401 10.23 26.32 -0.89
CA VAL A 401 9.76 27.71 -0.72
C VAL A 401 10.93 28.66 -0.45
N SER A 402 11.94 28.21 0.31
CA SER A 402 13.12 29.04 0.61
C SER A 402 13.91 29.40 -0.66
N ASP A 403 13.97 28.50 -1.64
CA ASP A 403 14.70 28.71 -2.88
C ASP A 403 13.97 29.64 -3.86
N THR A 404 12.64 29.76 -3.78
CA THR A 404 11.85 30.73 -4.58
C THR A 404 11.92 32.17 -4.06
N LEU A 405 12.33 32.36 -2.79
CA LEU A 405 12.49 33.69 -2.16
C LEU A 405 13.93 34.19 -2.22
N GLY A 406 14.87 33.41 -2.73
CA GLY A 406 16.30 33.69 -2.77
C GLY A 406 16.87 34.07 -4.15
N GLU A 407 16.07 34.25 -5.19
CA GLU A 407 16.55 34.86 -6.43
C GLU A 407 16.50 36.40 -6.32
N PRO A 408 17.67 37.09 -6.45
CA PRO A 408 17.77 38.53 -6.49
C PRO A 408 17.22 39.13 -7.78
#